data_12393fc47b2155fb4e98131635a76ab5
#
_entry.id   12393fc47b2155fb4e98131635a76ab5
#
_cell.length_a   1.000
_cell.length_b   1.000
_cell.length_c   1.000
_cell.angle_alpha   90.00
_cell.angle_beta   90.00
_cell.angle_gamma   90.00
#
_symmetry.space_group_name_H-M   'P 1'
#
loop_
_entity.id
_entity.type
_entity.pdbx_description
1 polymer ?
#
loop_
_entity_poly.entity_id
_entity_poly.type
_entity_poly.pdbx_seq_one_letter_code
_entity_poly.pdbx_strand_id
1 'polypeptide(L)'
;MSQVIVSIASWPPRIKYVEGCVRSLLDQSRKPDAIEVNLSRVEFPNGIDDLPDGLLRLIADRKISINWEDGNTFCFRKEIPCVKRHCGEDFIMLSCDDDCIYEHGYVERILANLGDNDAYCSEPGVVGNRMAYRGRVFKPDFWELLTQEVIDCGISDTWAAIYLLKKKAKCKWKRDVELDAMVKDCGASGVSANSERIGGYTAERIRLADTLSRKALGI
;
A
#
# COMPACT_ATOMS: atom_id res chain seq x y z
N MET A 1 -18.74 -3.87 -12.23
CA MET A 1 -18.05 -4.17 -10.95
C MET A 1 -16.78 -3.36 -10.92
N SER A 2 -16.44 -2.75 -9.78
CA SER A 2 -15.19 -2.00 -9.64
C SER A 2 -13.97 -2.91 -9.88
N GLN A 3 -12.96 -2.40 -10.56
CA GLN A 3 -11.70 -3.09 -10.76
C GLN A 3 -10.96 -3.25 -9.42
N VAL A 4 -10.44 -4.43 -9.11
CA VAL A 4 -9.66 -4.70 -7.89
C VAL A 4 -8.19 -4.65 -8.23
N ILE A 5 -7.48 -3.66 -7.69
CA ILE A 5 -6.07 -3.41 -7.93
C ILE A 5 -5.30 -3.65 -6.63
N VAL A 6 -4.32 -4.54 -6.67
CA VAL A 6 -3.35 -4.67 -5.58
C VAL A 6 -2.21 -3.70 -5.83
N SER A 7 -1.88 -2.90 -4.84
CA SER A 7 -0.75 -1.95 -4.88
C SER A 7 0.29 -2.30 -3.84
N ILE A 8 1.53 -2.50 -4.29
CA ILE A 8 2.69 -2.92 -3.50
C ILE A 8 3.79 -1.89 -3.69
N ALA A 9 4.52 -1.55 -2.63
CA ALA A 9 5.79 -0.82 -2.71
C ALA A 9 6.92 -1.71 -2.21
N SER A 10 8.10 -1.62 -2.82
CA SER A 10 9.30 -2.34 -2.36
C SER A 10 10.56 -1.49 -2.50
N TRP A 11 11.67 -2.00 -1.97
CA TRP A 11 12.99 -1.37 -2.00
C TRP A 11 14.08 -2.45 -2.10
N PRO A 12 15.35 -2.13 -2.46
CA PRO A 12 16.34 -3.13 -2.82
C PRO A 12 16.53 -4.28 -1.84
N PRO A 13 16.66 -4.09 -0.50
CA PRO A 13 16.81 -5.21 0.42
C PRO A 13 15.62 -6.17 0.50
N ARG A 14 14.40 -5.71 0.13
CA ARG A 14 13.16 -6.49 0.20
C ARG A 14 12.65 -6.99 -1.15
N ILE A 15 13.20 -6.50 -2.26
CA ILE A 15 12.74 -6.85 -3.61
C ILE A 15 12.70 -8.37 -3.87
N LYS A 16 13.55 -9.14 -3.21
CA LYS A 16 13.60 -10.61 -3.29
C LYS A 16 12.34 -11.30 -2.75
N TYR A 17 11.55 -10.65 -1.89
CA TYR A 17 10.31 -11.20 -1.33
C TYR A 17 9.10 -10.96 -2.23
N VAL A 18 9.16 -9.95 -3.09
CA VAL A 18 8.03 -9.51 -3.94
C VAL A 18 7.51 -10.64 -4.83
N GLU A 19 8.38 -11.51 -5.35
CA GLU A 19 7.94 -12.65 -6.16
C GLU A 19 7.00 -13.57 -5.39
N GLY A 20 7.34 -13.96 -4.17
CA GLY A 20 6.51 -14.80 -3.32
C GLY A 20 5.17 -14.14 -2.97
N CYS A 21 5.22 -12.86 -2.59
CA CYS A 21 4.03 -12.04 -2.35
C CYS A 21 3.09 -12.03 -3.57
N VAL A 22 3.61 -11.67 -4.75
CA VAL A 22 2.83 -11.60 -6.00
C VAL A 22 2.23 -12.96 -6.37
N ARG A 23 3.00 -14.05 -6.27
CA ARG A 23 2.49 -15.39 -6.57
C ARG A 23 1.32 -15.77 -5.68
N SER A 24 1.37 -15.45 -4.40
CA SER A 24 0.27 -15.68 -3.47
C SER A 24 -0.98 -14.85 -3.82
N LEU A 25 -0.80 -13.63 -4.33
CA LEU A 25 -1.89 -12.77 -4.79
C LEU A 25 -2.47 -13.21 -6.14
N LEU A 26 -1.67 -13.84 -7.00
CA LEU A 26 -2.14 -14.44 -8.26
C LEU A 26 -2.91 -15.76 -8.02
N ASP A 27 -2.67 -16.41 -6.88
CA ASP A 27 -3.34 -17.67 -6.48
C ASP A 27 -4.57 -17.44 -5.58
N GLN A 28 -5.24 -16.31 -5.68
CA GLN A 28 -6.43 -16.00 -4.87
C GLN A 28 -7.71 -16.63 -5.44
N SER A 29 -8.67 -17.01 -4.56
CA SER A 29 -10.02 -17.44 -4.96
C SER A 29 -10.73 -16.35 -5.77
N ARG A 30 -10.69 -15.11 -5.31
CA ARG A 30 -11.04 -13.90 -6.08
C ARG A 30 -9.73 -13.24 -6.52
N LYS A 31 -9.34 -13.45 -7.77
CA LYS A 31 -8.12 -12.83 -8.33
C LYS A 31 -8.28 -11.32 -8.41
N PRO A 32 -7.24 -10.54 -8.06
CA PRO A 32 -7.20 -9.12 -8.39
C PRO A 32 -7.20 -8.94 -9.92
N ASP A 33 -7.75 -7.83 -10.39
CA ASP A 33 -7.78 -7.51 -11.82
C ASP A 33 -6.42 -6.94 -12.29
N ALA A 34 -5.65 -6.34 -11.37
CA ALA A 34 -4.28 -5.89 -11.61
C ALA A 34 -3.44 -6.01 -10.33
N ILE A 35 -2.13 -6.22 -10.50
CA ILE A 35 -1.13 -6.13 -9.44
C ILE A 35 -0.06 -5.14 -9.89
N GLU A 36 0.12 -4.08 -9.14
CA GLU A 36 1.04 -2.98 -9.41
C GLU A 36 2.15 -2.96 -8.36
N VAL A 37 3.40 -3.04 -8.79
CA VAL A 37 4.57 -2.89 -7.95
C VAL A 37 5.20 -1.53 -8.23
N ASN A 38 5.22 -0.67 -7.22
CA ASN A 38 5.69 0.71 -7.32
C ASN A 38 7.10 0.81 -6.74
N LEU A 39 8.06 1.21 -7.56
CA LEU A 39 9.48 1.28 -7.25
C LEU A 39 10.01 2.71 -7.51
N SER A 40 11.12 3.08 -6.85
CA SER A 40 11.79 4.36 -7.04
C SER A 40 13.04 4.20 -7.91
N ARG A 41 13.18 5.03 -8.94
CA ARG A 41 14.42 5.10 -9.75
C ARG A 41 15.64 5.54 -8.94
N VAL A 42 15.43 6.25 -7.83
CA VAL A 42 16.50 6.62 -6.91
C VAL A 42 17.08 5.39 -6.21
N GLU A 43 16.23 4.39 -5.88
CA GLU A 43 16.63 3.16 -5.20
C GLU A 43 17.05 2.04 -6.17
N PHE A 44 16.57 2.09 -7.41
CA PHE A 44 16.85 1.12 -8.48
C PHE A 44 17.41 1.88 -9.70
N PRO A 45 18.67 2.34 -9.65
CA PRO A 45 19.25 3.23 -10.67
C PRO A 45 19.41 2.59 -12.05
N ASN A 46 19.53 1.24 -12.13
CA ASN A 46 19.58 0.52 -13.39
C ASN A 46 18.18 0.08 -13.87
N GLY A 47 17.13 0.48 -13.15
CA GLY A 47 15.75 0.19 -13.51
C GLY A 47 15.43 -1.30 -13.46
N ILE A 48 14.98 -1.85 -14.59
CA ILE A 48 14.56 -3.26 -14.70
C ILE A 48 15.71 -4.24 -14.47
N ASP A 49 16.95 -3.83 -14.73
CA ASP A 49 18.15 -4.69 -14.57
C ASP A 49 18.49 -4.92 -13.08
N ASP A 50 17.93 -4.14 -12.17
CA ASP A 50 18.07 -4.34 -10.73
C ASP A 50 17.07 -5.37 -10.17
N LEU A 51 16.16 -5.89 -11.01
CA LEU A 51 15.08 -6.76 -10.54
C LEU A 51 15.47 -8.25 -10.63
N PRO A 52 15.04 -9.08 -9.65
CA PRO A 52 15.25 -10.52 -9.69
C PRO A 52 14.56 -11.19 -10.89
N ASP A 53 15.18 -12.25 -11.42
CA ASP A 53 14.66 -13.03 -12.56
C ASP A 53 13.19 -13.48 -12.40
N GLY A 54 12.79 -13.81 -11.18
CA GLY A 54 11.40 -14.19 -10.89
C GLY A 54 10.40 -13.07 -11.18
N LEU A 55 10.75 -11.82 -10.85
CA LEU A 55 9.94 -10.66 -11.19
C LEU A 55 9.97 -10.37 -12.68
N LEU A 56 11.14 -10.49 -13.32
CA LEU A 56 11.26 -10.29 -14.77
C LEU A 56 10.36 -11.25 -15.54
N ARG A 57 10.26 -12.52 -15.12
CA ARG A 57 9.32 -13.49 -15.70
C ARG A 57 7.87 -13.07 -15.52
N LEU A 58 7.48 -12.62 -14.32
CA LEU A 58 6.11 -12.16 -14.05
C LEU A 58 5.74 -10.94 -14.90
N ILE A 59 6.69 -10.03 -15.14
CA ILE A 59 6.51 -8.87 -16.04
C ILE A 59 6.33 -9.35 -17.49
N ALA A 60 7.23 -10.23 -17.96
CA ALA A 60 7.18 -10.77 -19.34
C ALA A 60 5.84 -11.50 -19.60
N ASP A 61 5.34 -12.24 -18.61
CA ASP A 61 4.04 -12.93 -18.66
C ASP A 61 2.83 -11.99 -18.45
N ARG A 62 3.05 -10.69 -18.32
CA ARG A 62 2.03 -9.66 -18.07
C ARG A 62 1.15 -9.96 -16.84
N LYS A 63 1.74 -10.55 -15.81
CA LYS A 63 1.08 -10.85 -14.53
C LYS A 63 1.07 -9.67 -13.58
N ILE A 64 2.04 -8.76 -13.73
CA ILE A 64 2.21 -7.55 -12.94
C ILE A 64 2.65 -6.39 -13.81
N SER A 65 2.44 -5.18 -13.31
CA SER A 65 3.08 -3.96 -13.83
C SER A 65 4.09 -3.41 -12.82
N ILE A 66 5.25 -2.98 -13.32
CA ILE A 66 6.21 -2.19 -12.54
C ILE A 66 6.00 -0.72 -12.87
N ASN A 67 5.77 0.08 -11.84
CA ASN A 67 5.59 1.52 -11.97
C ASN A 67 6.78 2.22 -11.32
N TRP A 68 7.44 3.06 -12.09
CA TRP A 68 8.63 3.78 -11.68
C TRP A 68 8.31 5.20 -11.27
N GLU A 69 8.69 5.58 -10.03
CA GLU A 69 8.65 6.94 -9.53
C GLU A 69 10.05 7.57 -9.64
N ASP A 70 10.16 8.79 -10.15
CA ASP A 70 11.44 9.49 -10.28
C ASP A 70 12.00 9.95 -8.93
N GLY A 71 11.12 10.22 -7.95
CA GLY A 71 11.48 10.54 -6.57
C GLY A 71 11.40 9.32 -5.64
N ASN A 72 11.61 9.55 -4.35
CA ASN A 72 11.41 8.55 -3.32
C ASN A 72 10.43 9.04 -2.26
N THR A 73 9.20 8.56 -2.34
CA THR A 73 8.15 8.83 -1.35
C THR A 73 8.01 7.70 -0.32
N PHE A 74 8.97 6.77 -0.28
CA PHE A 74 9.04 5.66 0.67
C PHE A 74 7.75 4.83 0.74
N CYS A 75 7.16 4.67 1.94
CA CYS A 75 5.94 3.89 2.12
C CYS A 75 4.71 4.47 1.39
N PHE A 76 4.68 5.78 1.12
CA PHE A 76 3.60 6.43 0.36
C PHE A 76 3.49 5.91 -1.09
N ARG A 77 4.53 5.22 -1.60
CA ARG A 77 4.46 4.54 -2.90
C ARG A 77 3.43 3.40 -2.95
N LYS A 78 2.95 2.92 -1.80
CA LYS A 78 1.86 1.94 -1.80
C LYS A 78 0.55 2.53 -2.34
N GLU A 79 0.23 3.75 -1.93
CA GLU A 79 -1.07 4.35 -2.23
C GLU A 79 -1.00 5.36 -3.39
N ILE A 80 -0.07 6.31 -3.32
CA ILE A 80 -0.07 7.50 -4.19
C ILE A 80 0.03 7.17 -5.68
N PRO A 81 0.97 6.34 -6.16
CA PRO A 81 1.06 6.05 -7.59
C PRO A 81 -0.19 5.38 -8.14
N CYS A 82 -0.78 4.44 -7.38
CA CYS A 82 -2.00 3.76 -7.78
C CYS A 82 -3.17 4.74 -7.88
N VAL A 83 -3.44 5.54 -6.82
CA VAL A 83 -4.56 6.48 -6.85
C VAL A 83 -4.40 7.60 -7.87
N LYS A 84 -3.15 8.00 -8.19
CA LYS A 84 -2.87 8.95 -9.27
C LYS A 84 -3.24 8.40 -10.66
N ARG A 85 -2.79 7.17 -10.97
CA ARG A 85 -3.03 6.54 -12.25
C ARG A 85 -4.50 6.29 -12.52
N HIS A 86 -5.23 5.84 -11.49
CA HIS A 86 -6.63 5.45 -11.60
C HIS A 86 -7.61 6.54 -11.12
N CYS A 87 -7.13 7.79 -10.99
CA CYS A 87 -7.99 8.90 -10.56
C CYS A 87 -9.14 9.12 -11.53
N GLY A 88 -10.36 9.03 -11.02
CA GLY A 88 -11.58 9.16 -11.84
C GLY A 88 -12.16 7.84 -12.31
N GLU A 89 -11.46 6.73 -12.13
CA GLU A 89 -11.94 5.38 -12.47
C GLU A 89 -12.71 4.76 -11.29
N ASP A 90 -13.52 3.71 -11.60
CA ASP A 90 -14.19 2.90 -10.57
C ASP A 90 -13.33 1.71 -10.19
N PHE A 91 -12.56 1.84 -9.11
CA PHE A 91 -11.66 0.80 -8.62
C PHE A 91 -11.67 0.65 -7.09
N ILE A 92 -11.20 -0.52 -6.64
CA ILE A 92 -10.87 -0.81 -5.25
C ILE A 92 -9.38 -1.10 -5.19
N MET A 93 -8.64 -0.33 -4.38
CA MET A 93 -7.23 -0.57 -4.11
C MET A 93 -7.08 -1.43 -2.85
N LEU A 94 -6.29 -2.49 -2.95
CA LEU A 94 -5.79 -3.25 -1.83
C LEU A 94 -4.33 -2.86 -1.60
N SER A 95 -4.03 -2.29 -0.43
CA SER A 95 -2.66 -1.97 -0.02
C SER A 95 -2.04 -3.22 0.60
N CYS A 96 -1.00 -3.75 -0.03
CA CYS A 96 -0.33 -4.98 0.38
C CYS A 96 1.16 -4.75 0.64
N ASP A 97 1.72 -5.45 1.65
CA ASP A 97 3.15 -5.42 1.92
C ASP A 97 3.89 -6.42 1.01
N ASP A 98 5.11 -6.06 0.64
CA ASP A 98 5.96 -6.79 -0.30
C ASP A 98 6.61 -8.05 0.27
N ASP A 99 6.59 -8.21 1.60
CA ASP A 99 7.21 -9.31 2.36
C ASP A 99 6.19 -10.23 3.03
N CYS A 100 4.96 -10.23 2.54
CA CYS A 100 3.90 -11.08 3.06
C CYS A 100 3.41 -12.10 2.03
N ILE A 101 3.02 -13.28 2.53
CA ILE A 101 2.27 -14.29 1.77
C ILE A 101 0.81 -14.21 2.18
N TYR A 102 -0.07 -14.09 1.21
CA TYR A 102 -1.51 -13.94 1.38
C TYR A 102 -2.21 -15.26 1.08
N GLU A 103 -2.96 -15.83 2.04
CA GLU A 103 -3.68 -17.08 1.84
C GLU A 103 -4.80 -16.95 0.79
N HIS A 104 -5.16 -18.06 0.17
CA HIS A 104 -6.02 -18.18 -1.01
C HIS A 104 -7.36 -17.40 -0.95
N GLY A 105 -7.95 -17.20 0.23
CA GLY A 105 -9.21 -16.45 0.43
C GLY A 105 -9.06 -14.99 0.83
N TYR A 106 -7.84 -14.45 0.91
CA TYR A 106 -7.58 -13.11 1.45
C TYR A 106 -8.31 -12.00 0.70
N VAL A 107 -8.22 -11.98 -0.63
CA VAL A 107 -8.84 -10.93 -1.45
C VAL A 107 -10.37 -10.95 -1.32
N GLU A 108 -10.97 -12.13 -1.35
CA GLU A 108 -12.43 -12.27 -1.17
C GLU A 108 -12.87 -11.74 0.20
N ARG A 109 -12.14 -12.13 1.26
CA ARG A 109 -12.46 -11.72 2.63
C ARG A 109 -12.32 -10.23 2.87
N ILE A 110 -11.24 -9.61 2.40
CA ILE A 110 -11.04 -8.16 2.58
C ILE A 110 -12.11 -7.37 1.81
N LEU A 111 -12.50 -7.82 0.63
CA LEU A 111 -13.59 -7.21 -0.15
C LEU A 111 -14.96 -7.36 0.55
N ALA A 112 -15.24 -8.52 1.14
CA ALA A 112 -16.45 -8.75 1.94
C ALA A 112 -16.49 -7.83 3.17
N ASN A 113 -15.34 -7.62 3.81
CA ASN A 113 -15.22 -6.69 4.94
C ASN A 113 -15.39 -5.23 4.51
N LEU A 114 -14.87 -4.83 3.36
CA LEU A 114 -15.08 -3.50 2.80
C LEU A 114 -16.57 -3.24 2.57
N GLY A 115 -17.30 -4.19 1.99
CA GLY A 115 -18.73 -4.05 1.68
C GLY A 115 -19.04 -2.73 0.96
N ASP A 116 -20.02 -1.97 1.46
CA ASP A 116 -20.40 -0.65 0.91
C ASP A 116 -19.61 0.53 1.50
N ASN A 117 -18.60 0.25 2.33
CA ASN A 117 -17.76 1.32 2.90
C ASN A 117 -16.77 1.87 1.87
N ASP A 118 -16.27 3.07 2.12
CA ASP A 118 -15.24 3.71 1.30
C ASP A 118 -13.84 3.18 1.62
N ALA A 119 -13.62 2.76 2.88
CA ALA A 119 -12.39 2.14 3.32
C ALA A 119 -12.66 1.06 4.38
N TYR A 120 -11.78 0.07 4.41
CA TYR A 120 -11.71 -0.95 5.43
C TYR A 120 -10.27 -1.12 5.92
N CYS A 121 -10.10 -1.28 7.24
CA CYS A 121 -8.84 -1.69 7.87
C CYS A 121 -9.13 -2.68 8.99
N SER A 122 -8.41 -3.82 9.01
CA SER A 122 -8.56 -4.84 10.04
C SER A 122 -8.03 -4.40 11.40
N GLU A 123 -7.00 -3.56 11.44
CA GLU A 123 -6.32 -3.19 12.67
C GLU A 123 -6.29 -1.67 12.85
N PRO A 124 -7.24 -1.08 13.63
CA PRO A 124 -7.23 0.35 13.91
C PRO A 124 -5.95 0.77 14.64
N GLY A 125 -5.21 1.69 14.04
CA GLY A 125 -3.98 2.27 14.62
C GLY A 125 -2.69 1.52 14.30
N VAL A 126 -2.76 0.35 13.66
CA VAL A 126 -1.61 -0.31 13.04
C VAL A 126 -1.95 -0.52 11.57
N VAL A 127 -1.16 0.03 10.72
CA VAL A 127 -1.48 0.19 9.32
C VAL A 127 -0.45 -0.54 8.49
N GLY A 128 -0.87 -1.13 7.40
CA GLY A 128 0.06 -1.79 6.52
C GLY A 128 -0.62 -2.60 5.42
N ASN A 129 -0.94 -3.84 5.70
CA ASN A 129 -1.24 -4.84 4.68
C ASN A 129 -2.67 -5.40 4.69
N ARG A 130 -3.58 -4.78 5.44
CA ARG A 130 -4.97 -5.24 5.58
C ARG A 130 -5.93 -4.09 5.34
N MET A 131 -5.66 -3.31 4.28
CA MET A 131 -6.44 -2.13 3.94
C MET A 131 -7.01 -2.25 2.52
N ALA A 132 -8.27 -1.85 2.41
CA ALA A 132 -8.97 -1.74 1.14
C ALA A 132 -9.61 -0.36 1.04
N TYR A 133 -9.50 0.27 -0.13
CA TYR A 133 -10.02 1.60 -0.40
C TYR A 133 -10.79 1.63 -1.72
N ARG A 134 -11.94 2.32 -1.74
CA ARG A 134 -12.59 2.69 -3.01
C ARG A 134 -11.93 3.91 -3.60
N GLY A 135 -11.56 3.86 -4.87
CA GLY A 135 -10.88 4.95 -5.57
C GLY A 135 -11.62 6.27 -5.55
N ARG A 136 -12.95 6.23 -5.47
CA ARG A 136 -13.82 7.44 -5.47
C ARG A 136 -13.53 8.44 -4.35
N VAL A 137 -12.90 8.00 -3.24
CA VAL A 137 -12.58 8.90 -2.10
C VAL A 137 -11.36 9.74 -2.36
N PHE A 138 -10.44 9.27 -3.21
CA PHE A 138 -9.21 9.97 -3.52
C PHE A 138 -9.43 11.01 -4.62
N LYS A 139 -8.91 12.19 -4.38
CA LYS A 139 -8.91 13.31 -5.32
C LYS A 139 -7.48 13.85 -5.43
N PRO A 140 -7.17 14.70 -6.41
CA PRO A 140 -5.82 15.26 -6.58
C PRO A 140 -5.22 15.82 -5.29
N ASP A 141 -6.01 16.39 -4.40
CA ASP A 141 -5.53 16.92 -3.12
C ASP A 141 -4.94 15.85 -2.18
N PHE A 142 -5.15 14.53 -2.43
CA PHE A 142 -4.50 13.47 -1.67
C PHE A 142 -2.99 13.45 -1.85
N TRP A 143 -2.50 13.74 -3.05
CA TRP A 143 -1.06 13.75 -3.35
C TRP A 143 -0.50 15.17 -3.53
N GLU A 144 -1.32 16.15 -3.92
CA GLU A 144 -0.89 17.54 -4.13
C GLU A 144 -0.62 18.27 -2.81
N LEU A 145 -1.35 17.92 -1.75
CA LEU A 145 -1.14 18.48 -0.41
C LEU A 145 -0.08 17.72 0.42
N LEU A 146 0.46 16.63 -0.10
CA LEU A 146 1.50 15.87 0.58
C LEU A 146 2.82 16.66 0.59
N THR A 147 3.21 17.14 1.76
CA THR A 147 4.45 17.90 1.94
C THR A 147 5.63 17.00 2.20
N GLN A 148 6.85 17.50 1.95
CA GLN A 148 8.08 16.77 2.27
C GLN A 148 8.18 16.44 3.77
N GLU A 149 7.74 17.33 4.65
CA GLU A 149 7.70 17.10 6.09
C GLU A 149 6.84 15.86 6.46
N VAL A 150 5.70 15.66 5.80
CA VAL A 150 4.84 14.48 5.98
C VAL A 150 5.53 13.22 5.45
N ILE A 151 6.15 13.29 4.26
CA ILE A 151 6.91 12.18 3.68
C ILE A 151 8.06 11.75 4.59
N ASP A 152 8.79 12.71 5.17
CA ASP A 152 9.93 12.47 6.05
C ASP A 152 9.52 11.84 7.38
N CYS A 153 8.29 12.06 7.84
CA CYS A 153 7.73 11.33 8.97
C CYS A 153 7.56 9.83 8.68
N GLY A 154 7.34 9.45 7.42
CA GLY A 154 7.36 8.08 6.97
C GLY A 154 6.19 7.22 7.44
N ILE A 155 5.00 7.79 7.66
CA ILE A 155 3.81 7.07 8.11
C ILE A 155 2.65 7.37 7.16
N SER A 156 2.64 6.68 6.02
CA SER A 156 1.63 6.87 4.95
C SER A 156 0.20 6.61 5.44
N ASP A 157 0.07 5.72 6.35
CA ASP A 157 -1.19 5.25 6.89
C ASP A 157 -1.89 6.35 7.71
N THR A 158 -1.12 7.11 8.49
CA THR A 158 -1.65 8.27 9.20
C THR A 158 -2.16 9.31 8.20
N TRP A 159 -1.39 9.56 7.12
CA TRP A 159 -1.83 10.46 6.05
C TRP A 159 -3.15 10.01 5.43
N ALA A 160 -3.24 8.73 5.03
CA ALA A 160 -4.46 8.18 4.44
C ALA A 160 -5.65 8.26 5.41
N ALA A 161 -5.47 7.92 6.70
CA ALA A 161 -6.52 7.98 7.71
C ALA A 161 -7.03 9.40 7.93
N ILE A 162 -6.14 10.39 8.06
CA ILE A 162 -6.51 11.80 8.24
C ILE A 162 -7.20 12.34 6.98
N TYR A 163 -6.72 11.95 5.79
CA TYR A 163 -7.36 12.32 4.53
C TYR A 163 -8.79 11.78 4.43
N LEU A 164 -9.01 10.51 4.76
CA LEU A 164 -10.34 9.90 4.78
C LEU A 164 -11.27 10.61 5.78
N LEU A 165 -10.74 11.01 6.94
CA LEU A 165 -11.47 11.81 7.93
C LEU A 165 -11.88 13.17 7.34
N LYS A 166 -10.97 13.89 6.69
CA LYS A 166 -11.26 15.15 5.99
C LYS A 166 -12.36 14.98 4.95
N LYS A 167 -12.34 13.89 4.19
CA LYS A 167 -13.35 13.59 3.16
C LYS A 167 -14.66 13.07 3.73
N LYS A 168 -14.77 12.88 5.05
CA LYS A 168 -15.94 12.27 5.72
C LYS A 168 -16.29 10.90 5.09
N ALA A 169 -15.26 10.15 4.72
CA ALA A 169 -15.41 8.85 4.10
C ALA A 169 -16.05 7.84 5.07
N LYS A 170 -16.88 6.96 4.55
CA LYS A 170 -17.49 5.88 5.32
C LYS A 170 -16.45 4.78 5.56
N CYS A 171 -15.78 4.80 6.70
CA CYS A 171 -14.72 3.86 7.06
C CYS A 171 -15.22 2.78 8.02
N LYS A 172 -14.80 1.53 7.79
CA LYS A 172 -15.00 0.41 8.71
C LYS A 172 -13.66 0.01 9.32
N TRP A 173 -13.47 0.36 10.57
CA TRP A 173 -12.30 0.01 11.38
C TRP A 173 -12.70 -1.12 12.32
N LYS A 174 -12.49 -2.36 11.89
CA LYS A 174 -12.87 -3.52 12.67
C LYS A 174 -11.89 -4.66 12.45
N ARG A 175 -11.25 -5.10 13.55
CA ARG A 175 -10.36 -6.24 13.52
C ARG A 175 -11.10 -7.49 13.03
N ASP A 176 -10.46 -8.19 12.10
CA ASP A 176 -10.86 -9.48 11.61
C ASP A 176 -9.70 -10.46 11.82
N VAL A 177 -9.80 -11.26 12.89
CA VAL A 177 -8.77 -12.21 13.30
C VAL A 177 -8.50 -13.27 12.23
N GLU A 178 -9.53 -13.68 11.48
CA GLU A 178 -9.34 -14.64 10.39
C GLU A 178 -8.59 -13.99 9.20
N LEU A 179 -8.91 -12.73 8.86
CA LEU A 179 -8.16 -11.99 7.86
C LEU A 179 -6.69 -11.79 8.29
N ASP A 180 -6.47 -11.49 9.57
CA ASP A 180 -5.12 -11.34 10.12
C ASP A 180 -4.32 -12.64 9.99
N ALA A 181 -4.95 -13.80 10.23
CA ALA A 181 -4.32 -15.12 10.11
C ALA A 181 -4.00 -15.50 8.65
N MET A 182 -4.66 -14.86 7.66
CA MET A 182 -4.41 -15.09 6.23
C MET A 182 -3.17 -14.39 5.70
N VAL A 183 -2.49 -13.57 6.51
CA VAL A 183 -1.31 -12.81 6.10
C VAL A 183 -0.11 -13.30 6.90
N LYS A 184 0.87 -13.90 6.21
CA LYS A 184 2.07 -14.47 6.82
C LYS A 184 3.28 -13.64 6.40
N ASP A 185 4.00 -13.10 7.38
CA ASP A 185 5.28 -12.44 7.17
C ASP A 185 6.34 -13.43 6.66
N CYS A 186 7.11 -13.07 5.65
CA CYS A 186 8.19 -13.88 5.08
C CYS A 186 9.50 -13.84 5.91
N GLY A 187 9.46 -13.30 7.13
CA GLY A 187 10.63 -13.16 8.00
C GLY A 187 11.49 -11.92 7.68
N ALA A 188 10.95 -10.97 6.93
CA ALA A 188 11.58 -9.67 6.69
C ALA A 188 11.23 -8.64 7.78
N SER A 189 10.51 -9.05 8.82
CA SER A 189 10.15 -8.24 9.97
C SER A 189 11.41 -7.75 10.68
N GLY A 190 11.82 -6.55 10.50
CA GLY A 190 13.08 -5.96 10.97
C GLY A 190 13.91 -5.34 9.85
N VAL A 191 13.61 -5.66 8.60
CA VAL A 191 14.19 -4.99 7.42
C VAL A 191 13.13 -4.09 6.79
N SER A 192 12.76 -3.03 7.50
CA SER A 192 11.86 -2.00 6.96
C SER A 192 12.68 -0.76 6.64
N ALA A 193 12.82 -0.44 5.34
CA ALA A 193 13.48 0.78 4.90
C ALA A 193 12.97 2.00 5.64
N ASN A 194 11.67 2.03 5.83
CA ASN A 194 11.03 3.15 6.48
C ASN A 194 11.32 3.17 7.98
N SER A 195 11.25 2.01 8.64
CA SER A 195 11.58 1.90 10.07
C SER A 195 13.05 2.23 10.35
N GLU A 196 13.98 1.76 9.50
CA GLU A 196 15.40 2.12 9.60
C GLU A 196 15.61 3.62 9.39
N ARG A 197 15.02 4.18 8.34
CA ARG A 197 15.13 5.60 8.00
C ARG A 197 14.61 6.52 9.09
N ILE A 198 13.50 6.18 9.73
CA ILE A 198 12.85 7.02 10.75
C ILE A 198 13.21 6.63 12.19
N GLY A 199 14.01 5.60 12.42
CA GLY A 199 14.33 5.13 13.77
C GLY A 199 13.15 4.45 14.49
N GLY A 200 12.24 3.86 13.71
CA GLY A 200 11.08 3.10 14.23
C GLY A 200 9.78 3.91 14.35
N TYR A 201 8.68 3.19 14.58
CA TYR A 201 7.33 3.75 14.74
C TYR A 201 7.05 4.06 16.21
N THR A 202 7.64 5.13 16.72
CA THR A 202 7.40 5.58 18.10
C THR A 202 6.08 6.33 18.23
N ALA A 203 5.49 6.35 19.44
CA ALA A 203 4.28 7.11 19.72
C ALA A 203 4.45 8.62 19.45
N GLU A 204 5.65 9.16 19.66
CA GLU A 204 5.98 10.55 19.36
C GLU A 204 5.94 10.81 17.85
N ARG A 205 6.54 9.92 17.06
CA ARG A 205 6.55 10.03 15.60
C ARG A 205 5.17 9.88 14.99
N ILE A 206 4.33 8.99 15.53
CA ILE A 206 2.93 8.86 15.12
C ILE A 206 2.16 10.16 15.40
N ARG A 207 2.34 10.77 16.57
CA ARG A 207 1.72 12.07 16.90
C ARG A 207 2.23 13.20 15.99
N LEU A 208 3.52 13.20 15.66
CA LEU A 208 4.09 14.18 14.74
C LEU A 208 3.47 14.02 13.32
N ALA A 209 3.38 12.79 12.82
CA ALA A 209 2.74 12.50 11.53
C ALA A 209 1.27 12.94 11.51
N ASP A 210 0.51 12.69 12.58
CA ASP A 210 -0.88 13.19 12.73
C ASP A 210 -0.93 14.71 12.65
N THR A 211 -0.10 15.39 13.42
CA THR A 211 -0.04 16.86 13.47
C THR A 211 0.30 17.46 12.10
N LEU A 212 1.34 16.94 11.44
CA LEU A 212 1.77 17.43 10.13
C LEU A 212 0.73 17.14 9.04
N SER A 213 0.12 15.95 9.08
CA SER A 213 -0.94 15.58 8.14
C SER A 213 -2.17 16.48 8.28
N ARG A 214 -2.59 16.77 9.51
CA ARG A 214 -3.70 17.72 9.75
C ARG A 214 -3.36 19.12 9.25
N LYS A 215 -2.17 19.62 9.57
CA LYS A 215 -1.68 20.93 9.08
C LYS A 215 -1.70 20.99 7.55
N ALA A 216 -1.14 20.00 6.87
CA ALA A 216 -1.09 19.94 5.41
C ALA A 216 -2.49 19.86 4.79
N LEU A 217 -3.40 19.12 5.42
CA LEU A 217 -4.77 18.96 4.97
C LEU A 217 -5.72 20.11 5.40
N GLY A 218 -5.28 21.03 6.25
CA GLY A 218 -6.08 22.16 6.71
C GLY A 218 -7.23 21.79 7.66
N ILE A 219 -6.99 20.81 8.57
CA ILE A 219 -7.97 20.37 9.59
C ILE A 219 -7.35 20.24 10.96
#